data_73915f196a84c16c8db1ed414c9b98a8
#
_entry.id   73915f196a84c16c8db1ed414c9b98a8
#
_cell.length_a   1.000
_cell.length_b   1.000
_cell.length_c   1.000
_cell.angle_alpha   90.00
_cell.angle_beta   90.00
_cell.angle_gamma   90.00
#
_symmetry.space_group_name_H-M   'P 1'
#
loop_
_entity.id
_entity.type
_entity.pdbx_description
1 polymer ?
#
loop_
_entity_poly.entity_id
_entity_poly.type
_entity_poly.pdbx_seq_one_letter_code
_entity_poly.pdbx_strand_id
1 'polypeptide(L)'
;MSKIGSEILVNTQTISDQTLGQTAKLNNGGFVTVWVDWADAEHPTVADGSWSGIKAQWFATNGAKVGPEIRVNTATLNWQQDPHVAVLSNGNVVVTWTDGWDYFGYADHHGSLGVGGATGDGQGKAIKAQVFDPTGQVIGNEVLVNSTHAMDQTGEKITALANGNFVVTWEDWASSCGPDRCGGGPSILAQIFDASGRKTGSELMVTGTYNYAPKISSLAGGGFVVVWHDGH
;
A
#
# COMPACT_ATOMS: atom_id res chain seq x y z
N MET A 1 -8.25 -3.10 31.64
CA MET A 1 -6.89 -3.65 31.35
C MET A 1 -5.90 -2.57 31.71
N SER A 2 -4.82 -2.93 32.41
CA SER A 2 -3.72 -2.01 32.68
C SER A 2 -2.76 -1.97 31.48
N LYS A 3 -2.13 -0.82 31.23
CA LYS A 3 -1.05 -0.65 30.25
C LYS A 3 0.09 -1.63 30.59
N ILE A 4 0.59 -2.35 29.59
CA ILE A 4 1.73 -3.25 29.72
C ILE A 4 2.92 -2.60 28.99
N GLY A 5 3.97 -2.26 29.72
CA GLY A 5 5.19 -1.63 29.18
C GLY A 5 5.11 -0.13 28.99
N SER A 6 6.18 0.46 28.49
CA SER A 6 6.34 1.87 28.15
C SER A 6 5.87 2.15 26.71
N GLU A 7 5.69 3.42 26.38
CA GLU A 7 5.54 3.85 25.00
C GLU A 7 6.85 3.61 24.20
N ILE A 8 6.69 3.30 22.93
CA ILE A 8 7.80 3.06 22.02
C ILE A 8 7.70 4.11 20.92
N LEU A 9 8.78 4.88 20.72
CA LEU A 9 8.90 5.75 19.57
C LEU A 9 9.23 4.91 18.34
N VAL A 10 8.29 4.82 17.40
CA VAL A 10 8.40 3.97 16.22
C VAL A 10 9.42 4.53 15.23
N ASN A 11 9.25 5.78 14.81
CA ASN A 11 10.11 6.45 13.84
C ASN A 11 11.47 6.83 14.45
N THR A 12 12.45 7.04 13.59
CA THR A 12 13.78 7.58 13.94
C THR A 12 13.90 9.01 13.44
N GLN A 13 13.36 9.27 12.24
CA GLN A 13 13.21 10.61 11.69
C GLN A 13 11.98 11.25 12.35
N THR A 14 12.16 12.43 12.97
CA THR A 14 11.12 13.16 13.69
C THR A 14 10.81 14.53 13.08
N ILE A 15 11.41 14.83 11.93
CA ILE A 15 11.16 16.07 11.19
C ILE A 15 9.95 15.81 10.27
N SER A 16 9.08 16.80 10.13
CA SER A 16 7.82 16.72 9.38
C SER A 16 6.80 15.70 9.94
N ASP A 17 5.71 15.49 9.25
CA ASP A 17 4.61 14.64 9.70
C ASP A 17 4.86 13.17 9.34
N GLN A 18 4.55 12.28 10.28
CA GLN A 18 4.45 10.84 10.05
C GLN A 18 3.03 10.40 10.38
N THR A 19 2.36 9.78 9.42
CA THR A 19 0.92 9.47 9.51
C THR A 19 0.58 8.07 9.03
N LEU A 20 -0.66 7.65 9.23
CA LEU A 20 -1.26 6.43 8.68
C LEU A 20 -0.50 5.13 9.03
N GLY A 21 0.01 5.04 10.26
CA GLY A 21 0.76 3.86 10.71
C GLY A 21 -0.09 2.58 10.74
N GLN A 22 0.47 1.50 10.18
CA GLN A 22 -0.08 0.14 10.24
C GLN A 22 0.93 -0.79 10.89
N THR A 23 0.44 -1.78 11.65
CA THR A 23 1.32 -2.72 12.36
C THR A 23 0.87 -4.16 12.12
N ALA A 24 1.82 -5.04 11.85
CA ALA A 24 1.59 -6.47 11.75
C ALA A 24 2.52 -7.27 12.69
N LYS A 25 1.98 -8.34 13.27
CA LYS A 25 2.74 -9.26 14.12
C LYS A 25 3.60 -10.16 13.25
N LEU A 26 4.89 -10.29 13.58
CA LEU A 26 5.82 -11.22 12.95
C LEU A 26 5.68 -12.64 13.52
N ASN A 27 6.07 -13.65 12.74
CA ASN A 27 6.01 -15.05 13.15
C ASN A 27 6.96 -15.38 14.33
N ASN A 28 8.03 -14.59 14.53
CA ASN A 28 8.93 -14.70 15.66
C ASN A 28 8.42 -14.03 16.95
N GLY A 29 7.19 -13.48 16.92
CA GLY A 29 6.55 -12.80 18.04
C GLY A 29 6.84 -11.30 18.13
N GLY A 30 7.77 -10.76 17.35
CA GLY A 30 7.98 -9.33 17.17
C GLY A 30 6.87 -8.70 16.31
N PHE A 31 7.10 -7.48 15.83
CA PHE A 31 6.16 -6.80 14.94
C PHE A 31 6.91 -5.88 13.96
N VAL A 32 6.24 -5.51 12.89
CA VAL A 32 6.68 -4.50 11.95
C VAL A 32 5.63 -3.39 11.90
N THR A 33 6.07 -2.14 11.85
CA THR A 33 5.20 -0.98 11.62
C THR A 33 5.62 -0.28 10.34
N VAL A 34 4.64 0.11 9.53
CA VAL A 34 4.80 0.91 8.30
C VAL A 34 4.03 2.21 8.45
N TRP A 35 4.50 3.30 7.82
CA TRP A 35 3.86 4.61 7.88
C TRP A 35 4.22 5.46 6.67
N VAL A 36 3.48 6.55 6.48
CA VAL A 36 3.82 7.61 5.53
C VAL A 36 4.71 8.62 6.24
N ASP A 37 5.84 8.93 5.63
CA ASP A 37 6.77 9.97 6.03
C ASP A 37 6.65 11.13 5.03
N TRP A 38 6.23 12.30 5.50
CA TRP A 38 5.95 13.47 4.67
C TRP A 38 7.16 14.39 4.58
N ALA A 39 7.41 14.93 3.39
CA ALA A 39 8.25 16.12 3.23
C ALA A 39 7.41 17.38 3.44
N ASP A 40 8.03 18.45 3.92
CA ASP A 40 7.41 19.77 4.00
C ASP A 40 8.24 20.81 3.23
N ALA A 41 7.75 22.06 3.18
CA ALA A 41 8.42 23.14 2.45
C ALA A 41 9.81 23.50 3.01
N GLU A 42 10.05 23.26 4.30
CA GLU A 42 11.32 23.51 4.96
C GLU A 42 12.28 22.32 4.86
N HIS A 43 11.73 21.11 4.71
CA HIS A 43 12.46 19.84 4.69
C HIS A 43 12.05 18.98 3.48
N PRO A 44 12.28 19.43 2.24
CA PRO A 44 11.77 18.72 1.04
C PRO A 44 12.46 17.39 0.77
N THR A 45 13.54 17.07 1.49
CA THR A 45 14.35 15.86 1.27
C THR A 45 14.23 14.82 2.40
N VAL A 46 13.37 15.05 3.41
CA VAL A 46 13.33 14.15 4.58
C VAL A 46 12.63 12.83 4.31
N ALA A 47 11.55 12.82 3.53
CA ALA A 47 10.81 11.61 3.22
C ALA A 47 11.65 10.66 2.33
N ASP A 48 11.54 10.81 1.04
CA ASP A 48 12.30 10.03 0.07
C ASP A 48 12.96 10.90 -1.01
N GLY A 49 12.93 12.21 -0.82
CA GLY A 49 13.39 13.21 -1.77
C GLY A 49 12.27 13.83 -2.62
N SER A 50 11.01 13.47 -2.31
CA SER A 50 9.81 14.02 -2.94
C SER A 50 8.79 14.42 -1.86
N TRP A 51 7.48 14.31 -2.14
CA TRP A 51 6.40 14.77 -1.25
C TRP A 51 6.13 13.84 -0.07
N SER A 52 6.14 12.54 -0.30
CA SER A 52 6.00 11.54 0.76
C SER A 52 6.65 10.21 0.35
N GLY A 53 6.99 9.40 1.33
CA GLY A 53 7.53 8.07 1.14
C GLY A 53 6.99 7.09 2.18
N ILE A 54 7.08 5.81 1.89
CA ILE A 54 6.70 4.76 2.84
C ILE A 54 7.93 4.29 3.60
N LYS A 55 7.81 4.29 4.92
CA LYS A 55 8.84 3.82 5.85
C LYS A 55 8.37 2.58 6.59
N ALA A 56 9.33 1.80 7.07
CA ALA A 56 9.09 0.64 7.92
C ALA A 56 10.15 0.50 9.00
N GLN A 57 9.75 -0.05 10.16
CA GLN A 57 10.63 -0.43 11.27
C GLN A 57 10.20 -1.78 11.83
N TRP A 58 11.18 -2.68 11.99
CA TRP A 58 11.00 -3.96 12.64
C TRP A 58 11.29 -3.85 14.14
N PHE A 59 10.58 -4.64 14.92
CA PHE A 59 10.71 -4.67 16.38
C PHE A 59 10.77 -6.11 16.91
N ALA A 60 11.60 -6.32 17.92
CA ALA A 60 11.61 -7.54 18.68
C ALA A 60 10.38 -7.63 19.62
N THR A 61 10.18 -8.80 20.24
CA THR A 61 9.07 -9.08 21.17
C THR A 61 9.01 -8.15 22.38
N ASN A 62 10.15 -7.59 22.78
CA ASN A 62 10.27 -6.63 23.88
C ASN A 62 10.12 -5.17 23.45
N GLY A 63 9.81 -4.91 22.16
CA GLY A 63 9.68 -3.59 21.60
C GLY A 63 10.98 -2.88 21.22
N ALA A 64 12.12 -3.56 21.33
CA ALA A 64 13.39 -3.02 20.83
C ALA A 64 13.39 -2.98 19.30
N LYS A 65 13.89 -1.89 18.70
CA LYS A 65 14.09 -1.79 17.25
C LYS A 65 15.08 -2.86 16.77
N VAL A 66 14.75 -3.50 15.64
CA VAL A 66 15.61 -4.46 14.95
C VAL A 66 16.05 -3.84 13.63
N GLY A 67 17.34 -3.58 13.51
CA GLY A 67 17.89 -2.85 12.36
C GLY A 67 17.48 -1.38 12.31
N PRO A 68 17.88 -0.67 11.24
CA PRO A 68 17.49 0.72 11.00
C PRO A 68 16.06 0.82 10.48
N GLU A 69 15.48 2.00 10.56
CA GLU A 69 14.34 2.41 9.77
C GLU A 69 14.70 2.32 8.28
N ILE A 70 13.81 1.76 7.46
CA ILE A 70 14.03 1.60 6.03
C ILE A 70 12.98 2.33 5.22
N ARG A 71 13.34 2.76 4.01
CA ARG A 71 12.39 3.20 2.99
C ARG A 71 11.88 1.97 2.26
N VAL A 72 10.56 1.88 2.07
CA VAL A 72 9.88 0.77 1.42
C VAL A 72 9.82 0.96 -0.09
N ASN A 73 9.38 2.14 -0.54
CA ASN A 73 9.24 2.47 -1.96
C ASN A 73 10.61 2.72 -2.62
N THR A 74 10.76 2.28 -3.86
CA THR A 74 11.94 2.54 -4.70
C THR A 74 11.71 3.71 -5.63
N ALA A 75 10.50 3.85 -6.19
CA ALA A 75 10.07 5.06 -6.90
C ALA A 75 9.81 6.17 -5.88
N THR A 76 10.40 7.35 -6.09
CA THR A 76 10.38 8.46 -5.13
C THR A 76 9.65 9.71 -5.62
N LEU A 77 9.20 9.71 -6.88
CA LEU A 77 8.43 10.83 -7.41
C LEU A 77 6.99 10.80 -6.92
N ASN A 78 6.42 11.97 -6.64
CA ASN A 78 5.04 12.16 -6.22
C ASN A 78 4.74 11.60 -4.81
N TRP A 79 3.50 11.22 -4.57
CA TRP A 79 3.00 10.78 -3.27
C TRP A 79 2.96 9.27 -3.18
N GLN A 80 3.45 8.75 -2.07
CA GLN A 80 3.22 7.37 -1.64
C GLN A 80 2.40 7.41 -0.36
N GLN A 81 1.23 6.78 -0.36
CA GLN A 81 0.20 6.92 0.68
C GLN A 81 -0.45 5.58 1.04
N ASP A 82 -1.22 5.60 2.13
CA ASP A 82 -2.07 4.48 2.57
C ASP A 82 -1.35 3.12 2.66
N PRO A 83 -0.20 3.02 3.36
CA PRO A 83 0.50 1.75 3.44
C PRO A 83 -0.28 0.70 4.21
N HIS A 84 -0.31 -0.53 3.67
CA HIS A 84 -0.83 -1.70 4.35
C HIS A 84 0.25 -2.77 4.45
N VAL A 85 0.19 -3.60 5.49
CA VAL A 85 1.20 -4.62 5.75
C VAL A 85 0.57 -5.97 6.10
N ALA A 86 1.11 -7.04 5.52
CA ALA A 86 0.76 -8.42 5.86
C ALA A 86 2.03 -9.25 6.09
N VAL A 87 1.94 -10.24 6.98
CA VAL A 87 3.00 -11.20 7.25
C VAL A 87 2.57 -12.56 6.74
N LEU A 88 3.36 -13.15 5.86
CA LEU A 88 3.09 -14.43 5.23
C LEU A 88 3.47 -15.61 6.14
N SER A 89 2.97 -16.80 5.83
CA SER A 89 3.24 -18.01 6.62
C SER A 89 4.73 -18.39 6.68
N ASN A 90 5.50 -18.05 5.64
CA ASN A 90 6.96 -18.24 5.61
C ASN A 90 7.75 -17.16 6.38
N GLY A 91 7.05 -16.16 6.95
CA GLY A 91 7.65 -15.04 7.68
C GLY A 91 7.97 -13.81 6.83
N ASN A 92 7.84 -13.88 5.51
CA ASN A 92 8.00 -12.71 4.65
C ASN A 92 6.95 -11.64 4.99
N VAL A 93 7.36 -10.39 4.83
CA VAL A 93 6.51 -9.22 5.05
C VAL A 93 6.21 -8.60 3.70
N VAL A 94 4.94 -8.31 3.44
CA VAL A 94 4.52 -7.61 2.23
C VAL A 94 3.93 -6.27 2.64
N VAL A 95 4.42 -5.20 2.04
CA VAL A 95 3.87 -3.85 2.18
C VAL A 95 3.26 -3.44 0.85
N THR A 96 2.05 -2.92 0.88
CA THR A 96 1.38 -2.30 -0.27
C THR A 96 1.14 -0.83 0.01
N TRP A 97 1.04 -0.01 -1.03
CA TRP A 97 0.73 1.42 -0.93
C TRP A 97 0.14 1.94 -2.23
N THR A 98 -0.57 3.05 -2.14
CA THR A 98 -0.99 3.85 -3.29
C THR A 98 0.16 4.76 -3.71
N ASP A 99 0.54 4.74 -4.99
CA ASP A 99 1.63 5.52 -5.59
C ASP A 99 1.09 6.44 -6.69
N GLY A 100 1.36 7.73 -6.63
CA GLY A 100 0.99 8.70 -7.66
C GLY A 100 0.03 9.80 -7.21
N TRP A 101 -0.36 10.67 -8.16
CA TRP A 101 -1.28 11.80 -7.99
C TRP A 101 -2.69 11.46 -8.48
N ASP A 102 -3.69 12.21 -7.99
CA ASP A 102 -5.04 12.14 -8.54
C ASP A 102 -5.05 12.52 -10.03
N TYR A 103 -5.65 11.67 -10.85
CA TYR A 103 -5.81 11.91 -12.29
C TYR A 103 -6.70 13.13 -12.59
N PHE A 104 -7.64 13.45 -11.70
CA PHE A 104 -8.53 14.60 -11.86
C PHE A 104 -7.76 15.90 -11.62
N GLY A 105 -7.16 16.40 -12.69
CA GLY A 105 -6.40 17.63 -12.85
C GLY A 105 -6.89 18.86 -12.09
N TYR A 106 -6.86 18.81 -10.79
CA TYR A 106 -6.65 20.02 -10.04
C TYR A 106 -5.20 20.42 -10.31
N ALA A 107 -5.06 21.45 -11.17
CA ALA A 107 -3.81 22.14 -11.27
C ALA A 107 -3.33 22.36 -9.83
N ASP A 108 -2.19 21.79 -9.50
CA ASP A 108 -1.52 22.14 -8.27
C ASP A 108 -1.41 23.66 -8.24
N HIS A 109 -1.31 24.23 -7.05
CA HIS A 109 -1.14 25.68 -6.90
C HIS A 109 0.13 26.24 -7.60
N HIS A 110 0.86 25.39 -8.33
CA HIS A 110 2.05 25.70 -9.11
C HIS A 110 1.80 25.68 -10.63
N GLY A 111 0.55 25.49 -11.10
CA GLY A 111 0.20 25.64 -12.53
C GLY A 111 0.76 24.55 -13.44
N SER A 112 1.28 23.48 -12.91
CA SER A 112 1.64 22.30 -13.67
C SER A 112 0.37 21.49 -13.90
N LEU A 113 -0.03 21.36 -15.16
CA LEU A 113 -0.94 20.27 -15.55
C LEU A 113 -0.16 19.00 -15.21
N GLY A 114 -0.57 18.31 -14.13
CA GLY A 114 0.00 17.03 -13.78
C GLY A 114 -0.13 16.09 -14.98
N VAL A 115 0.84 16.10 -15.84
CA VAL A 115 1.08 14.99 -16.73
C VAL A 115 1.33 13.85 -15.75
N GLY A 116 0.40 12.93 -15.64
CA GLY A 116 0.51 11.71 -14.86
C GLY A 116 1.90 11.15 -15.12
N GLY A 117 2.86 11.59 -14.28
CA GLY A 117 4.24 11.40 -14.63
C GLY A 117 4.69 10.07 -14.06
N ALA A 118 5.36 9.31 -14.80
CA ALA A 118 6.41 8.32 -14.57
C ALA A 118 6.44 7.48 -13.26
N THR A 119 5.56 7.71 -12.30
CA THR A 119 5.29 6.92 -11.10
C THR A 119 3.88 6.36 -11.18
N GLY A 120 3.50 5.48 -10.32
CA GLY A 120 2.29 4.73 -10.50
C GLY A 120 2.42 3.85 -11.75
N ASP A 121 1.44 3.91 -12.61
CA ASP A 121 1.41 3.20 -13.89
C ASP A 121 1.40 4.12 -15.12
N GLY A 122 1.60 5.42 -14.89
CA GLY A 122 1.66 6.46 -15.93
C GLY A 122 0.35 7.18 -16.21
N GLN A 123 -0.75 6.84 -15.54
CA GLN A 123 -2.06 7.45 -15.77
C GLN A 123 -2.88 7.69 -14.48
N GLY A 124 -2.27 8.13 -13.42
CA GLY A 124 -2.93 8.39 -12.14
C GLY A 124 -2.29 7.64 -10.99
N LYS A 125 -3.09 7.34 -9.98
CA LYS A 125 -2.66 6.51 -8.85
C LYS A 125 -2.64 5.04 -9.22
N ALA A 126 -1.64 4.33 -8.74
CA ALA A 126 -1.49 2.89 -8.90
C ALA A 126 -1.26 2.21 -7.55
N ILE A 127 -1.48 0.91 -7.48
CA ILE A 127 -1.14 0.13 -6.30
C ILE A 127 0.21 -0.54 -6.50
N LYS A 128 1.10 -0.33 -5.55
CA LYS A 128 2.44 -0.93 -5.51
C LYS A 128 2.58 -1.90 -4.34
N ALA A 129 3.52 -2.82 -4.46
CA ALA A 129 3.88 -3.74 -3.40
C ALA A 129 5.40 -3.99 -3.36
N GLN A 130 5.93 -4.24 -2.16
CA GLN A 130 7.30 -4.72 -1.96
C GLN A 130 7.30 -5.86 -0.95
N VAL A 131 8.03 -6.92 -1.26
CA VAL A 131 8.23 -8.06 -0.37
C VAL A 131 9.57 -7.92 0.34
N PHE A 132 9.57 -8.25 1.62
CA PHE A 132 10.76 -8.30 2.49
C PHE A 132 10.87 -9.67 3.14
N ASP A 133 12.08 -10.08 3.45
CA ASP A 133 12.31 -11.22 4.33
C ASP A 133 11.97 -10.88 5.79
N PRO A 134 11.95 -11.86 6.70
CA PRO A 134 11.65 -11.61 8.12
C PRO A 134 12.59 -10.63 8.82
N THR A 135 13.76 -10.33 8.23
CA THR A 135 14.77 -9.42 8.79
C THR A 135 14.67 -8.00 8.21
N GLY A 136 13.78 -7.78 7.23
CA GLY A 136 13.59 -6.50 6.55
C GLY A 136 14.46 -6.30 5.31
N GLN A 137 15.10 -7.36 4.80
CA GLN A 137 15.80 -7.28 3.51
C GLN A 137 14.81 -7.45 2.35
N VAL A 138 15.00 -6.64 1.32
CA VAL A 138 14.15 -6.65 0.12
C VAL A 138 14.24 -8.00 -0.61
N ILE A 139 13.10 -8.56 -0.99
CA ILE A 139 12.98 -9.72 -1.88
C ILE A 139 12.42 -9.26 -3.23
N GLY A 140 13.19 -9.47 -4.29
CA GLY A 140 12.78 -9.08 -5.65
C GLY A 140 12.74 -7.56 -5.86
N ASN A 141 11.91 -7.13 -6.79
CA ASN A 141 11.71 -5.72 -7.12
C ASN A 141 10.35 -5.25 -6.61
N GLU A 142 10.17 -3.94 -6.54
CA GLU A 142 8.85 -3.31 -6.39
C GLU A 142 7.91 -3.79 -7.50
N VAL A 143 6.69 -4.12 -7.14
CA VAL A 143 5.69 -4.74 -8.01
C VAL A 143 4.53 -3.79 -8.25
N LEU A 144 4.15 -3.59 -9.52
CA LEU A 144 2.87 -2.98 -9.87
C LEU A 144 1.75 -4.01 -9.68
N VAL A 145 0.84 -3.73 -8.75
CA VAL A 145 -0.26 -4.65 -8.39
C VAL A 145 -1.34 -4.68 -9.45
N ASN A 146 -1.86 -3.51 -9.86
CA ASN A 146 -2.87 -3.39 -10.90
C ASN A 146 -2.29 -3.70 -12.29
N SER A 147 -3.14 -4.14 -13.21
CA SER A 147 -2.82 -4.32 -14.64
C SER A 147 -3.59 -3.33 -15.50
N THR A 148 -4.68 -2.76 -15.00
CA THR A 148 -5.37 -1.62 -15.60
C THR A 148 -4.59 -0.36 -15.23
N HIS A 149 -4.36 0.51 -16.21
CA HIS A 149 -3.57 1.73 -16.06
C HIS A 149 -4.39 3.01 -16.21
N ALA A 150 -5.67 2.90 -16.55
CA ALA A 150 -6.53 4.06 -16.73
C ALA A 150 -7.05 4.57 -15.40
N MET A 151 -6.99 5.88 -15.19
CA MET A 151 -7.50 6.55 -13.99
C MET A 151 -6.81 6.09 -12.71
N ASP A 152 -7.46 6.30 -11.56
CA ASP A 152 -6.90 6.01 -10.25
C ASP A 152 -7.23 4.58 -9.79
N GLN A 153 -6.26 3.92 -9.17
CA GLN A 153 -6.43 2.73 -8.36
C GLN A 153 -6.09 3.10 -6.92
N THR A 154 -7.02 2.86 -5.99
CA THR A 154 -6.93 3.32 -4.60
C THR A 154 -7.56 2.35 -3.61
N GLY A 155 -7.43 2.64 -2.32
CA GLY A 155 -8.16 1.93 -1.26
C GLY A 155 -7.76 0.48 -1.10
N GLU A 156 -6.52 0.14 -1.44
CA GLU A 156 -6.01 -1.22 -1.39
C GLU A 156 -6.07 -1.82 0.02
N LYS A 157 -6.30 -3.12 0.06
CA LYS A 157 -6.20 -3.94 1.26
C LYS A 157 -5.49 -5.24 0.93
N ILE A 158 -4.72 -5.74 1.87
CA ILE A 158 -3.93 -6.96 1.71
C ILE A 158 -4.29 -7.98 2.79
N THR A 159 -4.25 -9.27 2.44
CA THR A 159 -4.27 -10.37 3.41
C THR A 159 -3.37 -11.52 2.95
N ALA A 160 -2.70 -12.15 3.92
CA ALA A 160 -1.95 -13.38 3.69
C ALA A 160 -2.91 -14.57 3.61
N LEU A 161 -2.65 -15.51 2.70
CA LEU A 161 -3.43 -16.73 2.52
C LEU A 161 -2.74 -17.91 3.22
N ALA A 162 -3.53 -18.90 3.60
CA ALA A 162 -3.05 -20.09 4.31
C ALA A 162 -2.02 -20.91 3.49
N ASN A 163 -2.07 -20.84 2.17
CA ASN A 163 -1.13 -21.52 1.27
C ASN A 163 0.22 -20.79 1.07
N GLY A 164 0.47 -19.70 1.79
CA GLY A 164 1.68 -18.89 1.69
C GLY A 164 1.64 -17.77 0.67
N ASN A 165 0.61 -17.69 -0.15
CA ASN A 165 0.35 -16.60 -1.07
C ASN A 165 -0.23 -15.39 -0.31
N PHE A 166 -0.42 -14.28 -1.03
CA PHE A 166 -1.21 -13.15 -0.53
C PHE A 166 -2.14 -12.63 -1.63
N VAL A 167 -3.14 -11.88 -1.22
CA VAL A 167 -4.08 -11.23 -2.14
C VAL A 167 -4.22 -9.77 -1.76
N VAL A 168 -4.21 -8.91 -2.79
CA VAL A 168 -4.49 -7.48 -2.69
C VAL A 168 -5.81 -7.21 -3.39
N THR A 169 -6.67 -6.40 -2.80
CA THR A 169 -7.91 -5.89 -3.41
C THR A 169 -7.89 -4.37 -3.38
N TRP A 170 -8.51 -3.71 -4.37
CA TRP A 170 -8.53 -2.25 -4.50
C TRP A 170 -9.78 -1.75 -5.21
N GLU A 171 -9.98 -0.45 -5.19
CA GLU A 171 -10.92 0.29 -6.01
C GLU A 171 -10.26 0.66 -7.34
N ASP A 172 -10.89 0.29 -8.45
CA ASP A 172 -10.46 0.64 -9.81
C ASP A 172 -11.45 1.63 -10.43
N TRP A 173 -11.01 2.85 -10.63
CA TRP A 173 -11.80 3.95 -11.19
C TRP A 173 -11.83 3.97 -12.72
N ALA A 174 -11.09 3.09 -13.39
CA ALA A 174 -11.05 3.00 -14.85
C ALA A 174 -12.42 2.76 -15.47
N SER A 175 -13.27 1.98 -14.82
CA SER A 175 -14.63 1.68 -15.27
C SER A 175 -15.63 2.83 -15.05
N SER A 176 -15.25 3.84 -14.28
CA SER A 176 -16.11 5.00 -13.99
C SER A 176 -16.13 6.06 -15.09
N CYS A 177 -15.24 5.94 -16.08
CA CYS A 177 -15.09 6.89 -17.17
C CYS A 177 -15.41 6.24 -18.52
N GLY A 178 -16.51 6.65 -19.14
CA GLY A 178 -16.77 6.42 -20.56
C GLY A 178 -16.14 7.51 -21.42
N PRO A 179 -16.22 7.41 -22.77
CA PRO A 179 -15.59 8.36 -23.70
C PRO A 179 -16.01 9.82 -23.52
N ASP A 180 -17.16 10.08 -22.89
CA ASP A 180 -17.72 11.43 -22.75
C ASP A 180 -18.01 11.87 -21.31
N ARG A 181 -17.87 11.01 -20.30
CA ARG A 181 -18.19 11.31 -18.89
C ARG A 181 -17.45 10.38 -17.92
N CYS A 182 -16.84 10.98 -16.91
CA CYS A 182 -16.47 10.32 -15.67
C CYS A 182 -17.60 10.56 -14.66
N GLY A 183 -18.42 9.57 -14.35
CA GLY A 183 -19.59 9.74 -13.49
C GLY A 183 -20.05 8.44 -12.82
N GLY A 184 -19.32 7.35 -13.02
CA GLY A 184 -19.52 6.09 -12.30
C GLY A 184 -18.69 5.99 -11.03
N GLY A 185 -19.03 5.09 -10.13
CA GLY A 185 -18.18 4.69 -9.01
C GLY A 185 -17.15 3.62 -9.41
N PRO A 186 -16.19 3.30 -8.56
CA PRO A 186 -15.18 2.32 -8.85
C PRO A 186 -15.74 0.89 -8.86
N SER A 187 -15.03 0.01 -9.56
CA SER A 187 -15.15 -1.44 -9.43
C SER A 187 -14.17 -1.94 -8.37
N ILE A 188 -14.44 -3.10 -7.78
CA ILE A 188 -13.48 -3.75 -6.87
C ILE A 188 -12.79 -4.88 -7.61
N LEU A 189 -11.48 -4.79 -7.65
CA LEU A 189 -10.60 -5.80 -8.24
C LEU A 189 -9.74 -6.46 -7.17
N ALA A 190 -9.18 -7.62 -7.50
CA ALA A 190 -8.22 -8.32 -6.67
C ALA A 190 -7.17 -9.03 -7.52
N GLN A 191 -5.95 -9.17 -6.99
CA GLN A 191 -4.86 -9.93 -7.58
C GLN A 191 -4.20 -10.81 -6.53
N ILE A 192 -4.00 -12.08 -6.87
CA ILE A 192 -3.27 -13.03 -6.05
C ILE A 192 -1.80 -13.02 -6.45
N PHE A 193 -0.93 -13.15 -5.47
CA PHE A 193 0.53 -13.21 -5.62
C PHE A 193 1.09 -14.41 -4.85
N ASP A 194 2.18 -14.96 -5.35
CA ASP A 194 3.00 -15.91 -4.58
C ASP A 194 3.83 -15.17 -3.50
N ALA A 195 4.48 -15.93 -2.62
CA ALA A 195 5.27 -15.40 -1.52
C ALA A 195 6.52 -14.59 -1.94
N SER A 196 6.86 -14.56 -3.23
CA SER A 196 7.94 -13.75 -3.80
C SER A 196 7.46 -12.46 -4.45
N GLY A 197 6.14 -12.22 -4.49
CA GLY A 197 5.52 -11.06 -5.11
C GLY A 197 5.22 -11.22 -6.61
N ARG A 198 5.25 -12.44 -7.15
CA ARG A 198 4.87 -12.70 -8.55
C ARG A 198 3.37 -12.90 -8.65
N LYS A 199 2.73 -12.26 -9.63
CA LYS A 199 1.29 -12.43 -9.92
C LYS A 199 0.97 -13.90 -10.21
N THR A 200 -0.11 -14.40 -9.63
CA THR A 200 -0.64 -15.75 -9.83
C THR A 200 -2.02 -15.63 -10.47
N GLY A 201 -2.12 -16.04 -11.72
CA GLY A 201 -3.33 -15.85 -12.53
C GLY A 201 -3.56 -14.40 -12.95
N SER A 202 -4.75 -14.15 -13.51
CA SER A 202 -5.21 -12.83 -13.94
C SER A 202 -5.85 -12.07 -12.78
N GLU A 203 -6.01 -10.77 -12.93
CA GLU A 203 -6.86 -9.96 -12.07
C GLU A 203 -8.28 -10.54 -12.00
N LEU A 204 -8.86 -10.46 -10.82
CA LEU A 204 -10.22 -10.90 -10.53
C LEU A 204 -11.11 -9.67 -10.38
N MET A 205 -12.15 -9.56 -11.19
CA MET A 205 -13.23 -8.62 -10.94
C MET A 205 -14.08 -9.18 -9.80
N VAL A 206 -14.03 -8.55 -8.63
CA VAL A 206 -14.83 -8.93 -7.46
C VAL A 206 -16.26 -8.43 -7.62
N THR A 207 -16.42 -7.18 -8.03
CA THR A 207 -17.72 -6.56 -8.31
C THR A 207 -17.58 -5.45 -9.35
N GLY A 208 -18.73 -5.05 -9.96
CA GLY A 208 -18.81 -3.96 -10.93
C GLY A 208 -18.73 -2.58 -10.28
N THR A 209 -19.23 -1.58 -10.97
CA THR A 209 -19.17 -0.16 -10.60
C THR A 209 -20.01 0.21 -9.37
N TYR A 210 -19.72 1.38 -8.77
CA TYR A 210 -20.38 1.94 -7.58
C TYR A 210 -20.13 1.16 -6.28
N ASN A 211 -18.99 0.50 -6.16
CA ASN A 211 -18.61 -0.26 -4.97
C ASN A 211 -17.33 0.30 -4.36
N TYR A 212 -17.34 0.49 -3.03
CA TYR A 212 -16.35 1.28 -2.30
C TYR A 212 -15.82 0.55 -1.07
N ALA A 213 -14.66 1.01 -0.59
CA ALA A 213 -14.07 0.65 0.69
C ALA A 213 -13.96 -0.87 0.93
N PRO A 214 -13.29 -1.60 0.01
CA PRO A 214 -13.13 -3.04 0.17
C PRO A 214 -12.42 -3.38 1.48
N LYS A 215 -12.85 -4.47 2.09
CA LYS A 215 -12.14 -5.15 3.18
C LYS A 215 -11.95 -6.59 2.78
N ILE A 216 -10.82 -7.15 3.13
CA ILE A 216 -10.47 -8.52 2.76
C ILE A 216 -9.99 -9.29 3.99
N SER A 217 -10.35 -10.56 4.07
CA SER A 217 -9.86 -11.48 5.09
C SER A 217 -9.64 -12.86 4.51
N SER A 218 -8.59 -13.53 4.95
CA SER A 218 -8.32 -14.92 4.58
C SER A 218 -9.26 -15.88 5.34
N LEU A 219 -9.54 -17.01 4.71
CA LEU A 219 -10.31 -18.11 5.29
C LEU A 219 -9.40 -19.29 5.62
N ALA A 220 -9.70 -20.03 6.66
CA ALA A 220 -8.91 -21.19 7.11
C ALA A 220 -8.75 -22.26 6.03
N GLY A 221 -9.70 -22.36 5.08
CA GLY A 221 -9.65 -23.28 3.94
C GLY A 221 -8.76 -22.83 2.78
N GLY A 222 -8.01 -21.74 2.91
CA GLY A 222 -7.07 -21.23 1.88
C GLY A 222 -7.67 -20.24 0.90
N GLY A 223 -8.97 -19.94 0.98
CA GLY A 223 -9.63 -18.86 0.23
C GLY A 223 -9.60 -17.52 0.97
N PHE A 224 -10.35 -16.57 0.43
CA PHE A 224 -10.55 -15.25 1.06
C PHE A 224 -11.99 -14.78 0.86
N VAL A 225 -12.41 -13.81 1.65
CA VAL A 225 -13.68 -13.11 1.52
C VAL A 225 -13.40 -11.62 1.36
N VAL A 226 -14.13 -10.98 0.46
CA VAL A 226 -14.13 -9.52 0.27
C VAL A 226 -15.52 -9.01 0.65
N VAL A 227 -15.58 -7.94 1.41
CA VAL A 227 -16.80 -7.19 1.71
C VAL A 227 -16.57 -5.73 1.32
N TRP A 228 -17.63 -5.05 0.91
CA TRP A 228 -17.55 -3.69 0.41
C TRP A 228 -18.81 -2.89 0.73
N HIS A 229 -18.77 -1.61 0.51
CA HIS A 229 -19.92 -0.73 0.55
C HIS A 229 -20.52 -0.62 -0.86
N ASP A 230 -21.79 -1.02 -1.02
CA ASP A 230 -22.56 -0.83 -2.24
C ASP A 230 -23.15 0.60 -2.24
N GLY A 231 -22.86 1.35 -3.29
CA GLY A 231 -23.28 2.75 -3.45
C GLY A 231 -24.63 2.94 -4.14
N HIS A 232 -25.40 1.86 -4.35
CA HIS A 232 -26.75 1.92 -4.96
C HIS A 232 -27.83 2.13 -3.93
#